data_460c26ce2f38654ac6f7fe841dcc004a
#
_entry.id   460c26ce2f38654ac6f7fe841dcc004a
#
_cell.length_a   1.000
_cell.length_b   1.000
_cell.length_c   1.000
_cell.angle_alpha   90.00
_cell.angle_beta   90.00
_cell.angle_gamma   90.00
#
_symmetry.space_group_name_H-M   'P 1'
#
loop_
_entity.id
_entity.type
_entity.pdbx_description
1 polymer ?
#
loop_
_entity_poly.entity_id
_entity_poly.type
_entity_poly.pdbx_seq_one_letter_code
_entity_poly.pdbx_strand_id
1 'polypeptide(L)'
;MNENVIYAEVPGNREQVLKKLIEKKVSGLPIVKKGTRILVGIITREDLLKHHDEEQIALIMNTNVVTISPDKPLNECIKIMRDTHYRRIPVVSNKELKGIITVGDIVHKILTKSNSPLKVKDLMQPKFLTCWSNTPLYIVGKIMQMAREHVSLAINDEERIVGIISNTDLIRHVEVKIEEKKSVLKSSSESQEWDWETSSVLYITKGKISLPKTPLHQVMSAPCITIEENSTVCECAIKMQKHDIDQLLVTNAKNEVVGMIFDMDLLKSL
;
A
#
# COMPACT_ATOMS: atom_id res chain seq x y z
N MET A 1 19.88 6.58 -1.54
CA MET A 1 19.00 5.93 -0.55
C MET A 1 18.59 6.92 0.52
N ASN A 2 17.49 6.67 1.20
CA ASN A 2 17.09 7.39 2.40
C ASN A 2 17.62 6.63 3.63
N GLU A 3 18.47 7.26 4.44
CA GLU A 3 19.10 6.64 5.62
C GLU A 3 18.21 6.77 6.88
N ASN A 4 17.34 7.79 6.92
CA ASN A 4 16.35 7.98 7.97
C ASN A 4 15.12 7.09 7.73
N VAL A 5 15.34 5.77 7.82
CA VAL A 5 14.28 4.80 7.54
C VAL A 5 13.29 4.74 8.68
N ILE A 6 12.00 4.90 8.34
CA ILE A 6 10.90 4.63 9.25
C ILE A 6 10.66 3.12 9.23
N TYR A 7 10.72 2.48 10.38
CA TYR A 7 10.54 1.04 10.54
C TYR A 7 9.62 0.71 11.72
N ALA A 8 9.18 -0.53 11.79
CA ALA A 8 8.51 -1.09 12.97
C ALA A 8 9.30 -2.28 13.52
N GLU A 9 8.99 -2.68 14.75
CA GLU A 9 9.73 -3.72 15.47
C GLU A 9 8.85 -4.92 15.77
N VAL A 10 9.42 -6.13 15.71
CA VAL A 10 8.78 -7.34 16.22
C VAL A 10 9.45 -7.77 17.54
N PRO A 11 8.63 -8.19 18.55
CA PRO A 11 7.16 -8.26 18.56
C PRO A 11 6.50 -6.88 18.55
N GLY A 12 5.35 -6.79 17.87
CA GLY A 12 4.56 -5.55 17.72
C GLY A 12 3.17 -5.86 17.17
N ASN A 13 2.30 -4.85 17.15
CA ASN A 13 0.94 -4.99 16.71
C ASN A 13 0.62 -4.17 15.45
N ARG A 14 -0.45 -4.56 14.75
CA ARG A 14 -0.95 -3.92 13.52
C ARG A 14 -1.26 -2.44 13.70
N GLU A 15 -1.84 -2.06 14.84
CA GLU A 15 -2.27 -0.67 15.08
C GLU A 15 -1.08 0.29 15.06
N GLN A 16 0.05 -0.10 15.66
CA GLN A 16 1.28 0.69 15.64
C GLN A 16 1.82 0.89 14.22
N VAL A 17 1.74 -0.15 13.37
CA VAL A 17 2.14 -0.06 11.96
C VAL A 17 1.19 0.83 11.18
N LEU A 18 -0.13 0.64 11.34
CA LEU A 18 -1.17 1.44 10.70
C LEU A 18 -0.98 2.93 11.01
N LYS A 19 -0.79 3.27 12.30
CA LYS A 19 -0.52 4.63 12.74
C LYS A 19 0.72 5.22 12.06
N LYS A 20 1.83 4.47 12.04
CA LYS A 20 3.07 4.92 11.37
C LYS A 20 2.88 5.14 9.88
N LEU A 21 2.17 4.24 9.17
CA LEU A 21 1.90 4.39 7.72
C LEU A 21 1.10 5.66 7.42
N ILE A 22 0.10 5.97 8.26
CA ILE A 22 -0.74 7.16 8.09
C ILE A 22 0.03 8.44 8.45
N GLU A 23 0.61 8.52 9.65
CA GLU A 23 1.29 9.73 10.15
C GLU A 23 2.53 10.10 9.33
N LYS A 24 3.29 9.09 8.90
CA LYS A 24 4.52 9.30 8.12
C LYS A 24 4.29 9.29 6.61
N LYS A 25 3.03 9.13 6.18
CA LYS A 25 2.62 9.10 4.76
C LYS A 25 3.44 8.12 3.91
N VAL A 26 3.83 6.97 4.48
CA VAL A 26 4.58 5.93 3.78
C VAL A 26 3.68 4.76 3.42
N SER A 27 3.97 4.08 2.31
CA SER A 27 3.15 2.98 1.80
C SER A 27 3.62 1.60 2.28
N GLY A 28 4.69 1.54 3.08
CA GLY A 28 5.18 0.30 3.70
C GLY A 28 6.38 0.58 4.58
N LEU A 29 6.62 -0.32 5.52
CA LEU A 29 7.65 -0.23 6.54
C LEU A 29 8.50 -1.50 6.56
N PRO A 30 9.85 -1.38 6.57
CA PRO A 30 10.71 -2.47 7.01
C PRO A 30 10.39 -2.84 8.45
N ILE A 31 10.47 -4.13 8.75
CA ILE A 31 10.29 -4.67 10.11
C ILE A 31 11.65 -5.17 10.60
N VAL A 32 12.03 -4.73 11.77
CA VAL A 32 13.30 -5.13 12.41
C VAL A 32 13.04 -5.85 13.72
N LYS A 33 14.04 -6.62 14.16
CA LYS A 33 14.02 -7.26 15.49
C LYS A 33 14.14 -6.18 16.56
N LYS A 34 13.30 -6.23 17.59
CA LYS A 34 13.21 -5.25 18.67
C LYS A 34 14.57 -4.93 19.28
N GLY A 35 14.85 -3.64 19.46
CA GLY A 35 16.10 -3.14 20.00
C GLY A 35 17.30 -3.28 19.07
N THR A 36 17.10 -3.66 17.81
CA THR A 36 18.16 -3.80 16.80
C THR A 36 17.78 -3.16 15.49
N ARG A 37 18.69 -3.17 14.51
CA ARG A 37 18.38 -2.81 13.12
C ARG A 37 18.36 -4.04 12.19
N ILE A 38 18.32 -5.25 12.73
CA ILE A 38 18.29 -6.48 11.94
C ILE A 38 16.94 -6.58 11.22
N LEU A 39 16.97 -6.54 9.89
CA LEU A 39 15.79 -6.68 9.06
C LEU A 39 15.24 -8.10 9.13
N VAL A 40 13.93 -8.24 9.40
CA VAL A 40 13.24 -9.53 9.51
C VAL A 40 12.00 -9.62 8.61
N GLY A 41 11.53 -8.50 8.05
CA GLY A 41 10.36 -8.47 7.18
C GLY A 41 10.08 -7.09 6.61
N ILE A 42 8.98 -7.01 5.86
CA ILE A 42 8.39 -5.76 5.38
C ILE A 42 6.86 -5.87 5.48
N ILE A 43 6.21 -4.75 5.80
CA ILE A 43 4.74 -4.63 5.79
C ILE A 43 4.34 -3.47 4.89
N THR A 44 3.32 -3.69 4.08
CA THR A 44 2.70 -2.68 3.22
C THR A 44 1.26 -2.40 3.63
N ARG A 45 0.65 -1.36 3.06
CA ARG A 45 -0.78 -1.06 3.21
C ARG A 45 -1.66 -2.22 2.73
N GLU A 46 -1.24 -2.86 1.65
CA GLU A 46 -1.94 -4.02 1.08
C GLU A 46 -1.94 -5.21 2.04
N ASP A 47 -0.81 -5.50 2.70
CA ASP A 47 -0.72 -6.58 3.67
C ASP A 47 -1.70 -6.36 4.83
N LEU A 48 -1.83 -5.11 5.31
CA LEU A 48 -2.79 -4.77 6.37
C LEU A 48 -4.24 -4.95 5.93
N LEU A 49 -4.58 -4.52 4.70
CA LEU A 49 -5.94 -4.68 4.15
C LEU A 49 -6.28 -6.15 3.89
N LYS A 50 -5.29 -6.96 3.49
CA LYS A 50 -5.45 -8.39 3.21
C LYS A 50 -5.62 -9.20 4.50
N HIS A 51 -4.84 -8.89 5.54
CA HIS A 51 -4.85 -9.58 6.83
C HIS A 51 -5.63 -8.80 7.88
N HIS A 52 -6.86 -8.43 7.53
CA HIS A 52 -7.73 -7.56 8.33
C HIS A 52 -8.11 -8.12 9.73
N ASP A 53 -7.99 -9.43 9.94
CA ASP A 53 -8.30 -10.14 11.19
C ASP A 53 -7.08 -10.40 12.06
N GLU A 54 -5.85 -10.15 11.57
CA GLU A 54 -4.62 -10.43 12.29
C GLU A 54 -4.08 -9.17 12.98
N GLU A 55 -3.64 -9.30 14.21
CA GLU A 55 -3.11 -8.19 15.01
C GLU A 55 -1.59 -8.23 15.11
N GLN A 56 -0.99 -9.42 15.09
CA GLN A 56 0.45 -9.60 15.25
C GLN A 56 1.17 -9.32 13.93
N ILE A 57 2.03 -8.31 13.90
CA ILE A 57 2.77 -7.95 12.68
C ILE A 57 3.69 -9.06 12.17
N ALA A 58 4.14 -9.95 13.05
CA ALA A 58 4.95 -11.12 12.68
C ALA A 58 4.21 -12.09 11.74
N LEU A 59 2.86 -12.14 11.81
CA LEU A 59 2.00 -12.98 10.98
C LEU A 59 1.49 -12.24 9.73
N ILE A 60 1.58 -10.90 9.73
CA ILE A 60 1.17 -10.06 8.59
C ILE A 60 2.35 -9.80 7.65
N MET A 61 3.56 -9.64 8.19
CA MET A 61 4.74 -9.22 7.41
C MET A 61 5.16 -10.27 6.39
N ASN A 62 5.66 -9.77 5.25
CA ASN A 62 6.38 -10.60 4.31
C ASN A 62 7.83 -10.77 4.78
N THR A 63 8.25 -12.01 5.02
CA THR A 63 9.61 -12.35 5.47
C THR A 63 10.58 -12.56 4.31
N ASN A 64 10.08 -12.81 3.08
CA ASN A 64 10.89 -12.94 1.87
C ASN A 64 11.21 -11.57 1.29
N VAL A 65 12.04 -10.80 1.98
CA VAL A 65 12.35 -9.43 1.60
C VAL A 65 13.51 -9.40 0.61
N VAL A 66 13.26 -8.86 -0.57
CA VAL A 66 14.34 -8.54 -1.51
C VAL A 66 15.08 -7.31 -1.01
N THR A 67 16.40 -7.43 -0.87
CA THR A 67 17.28 -6.38 -0.34
C THR A 67 18.41 -6.10 -1.30
N ILE A 68 19.09 -4.96 -1.14
CA ILE A 68 20.29 -4.60 -1.88
C ILE A 68 21.38 -4.15 -0.92
N SER A 69 22.63 -4.41 -1.25
CA SER A 69 23.79 -3.90 -0.51
C SER A 69 24.07 -2.42 -0.86
N PRO A 70 24.58 -1.59 0.09
CA PRO A 70 24.83 -0.16 -0.16
C PRO A 70 25.91 0.11 -1.22
N ASP A 71 26.80 -0.84 -1.50
CA ASP A 71 27.87 -0.78 -2.49
C ASP A 71 27.42 -1.12 -3.93
N LYS A 72 26.18 -1.61 -4.07
CA LYS A 72 25.63 -1.97 -5.38
C LYS A 72 25.23 -0.73 -6.19
N PRO A 73 25.42 -0.74 -7.52
CA PRO A 73 25.02 0.36 -8.37
C PRO A 73 23.50 0.50 -8.44
N LEU A 74 23.02 1.75 -8.62
CA LEU A 74 21.60 2.04 -8.67
C LEU A 74 20.86 1.28 -9.78
N ASN A 75 21.52 1.05 -10.92
CA ASN A 75 20.91 0.31 -12.04
C ASN A 75 20.52 -1.13 -11.67
N GLU A 76 21.25 -1.77 -10.74
CA GLU A 76 20.88 -3.09 -10.21
C GLU A 76 19.58 -2.98 -9.40
N CYS A 77 19.44 -1.93 -8.59
CA CYS A 77 18.22 -1.66 -7.84
C CYS A 77 17.01 -1.42 -8.77
N ILE A 78 17.19 -0.61 -9.82
CA ILE A 78 16.15 -0.34 -10.83
C ILE A 78 15.73 -1.63 -11.52
N LYS A 79 16.69 -2.46 -11.91
CA LYS A 79 16.42 -3.77 -12.51
C LYS A 79 15.59 -4.66 -11.58
N ILE A 80 15.98 -4.77 -10.31
CA ILE A 80 15.22 -5.53 -9.31
C ILE A 80 13.78 -5.00 -9.20
N MET A 81 13.59 -3.68 -9.11
CA MET A 81 12.25 -3.07 -9.03
C MET A 81 11.39 -3.42 -10.25
N ARG A 82 11.96 -3.36 -11.46
CA ARG A 82 11.25 -3.70 -12.71
C ARG A 82 10.87 -5.17 -12.77
N ASP A 83 11.81 -6.06 -12.41
CA ASP A 83 11.62 -7.51 -12.52
C ASP A 83 10.64 -8.05 -11.45
N THR A 84 10.63 -7.46 -10.25
CA THR A 84 9.82 -7.91 -9.12
C THR A 84 8.55 -7.09 -8.89
N HIS A 85 8.43 -5.94 -9.54
CA HIS A 85 7.41 -4.92 -9.28
C HIS A 85 7.38 -4.38 -7.83
N TYR A 86 8.48 -4.55 -7.08
CA TYR A 86 8.59 -4.00 -5.73
C TYR A 86 8.91 -2.50 -5.78
N ARG A 87 8.06 -1.71 -5.17
CA ARG A 87 8.16 -0.24 -5.16
C ARG A 87 9.18 0.30 -4.15
N ARG A 88 9.75 -0.57 -3.32
CA ARG A 88 10.74 -0.23 -2.30
C ARG A 88 11.67 -1.39 -2.02
N ILE A 89 12.95 -1.11 -1.89
CA ILE A 89 13.98 -2.09 -1.61
C ILE A 89 14.77 -1.61 -0.39
N PRO A 90 14.73 -2.35 0.74
CA PRO A 90 15.60 -2.09 1.87
C PRO A 90 17.06 -2.27 1.49
N VAL A 91 17.90 -1.34 1.92
CA VAL A 91 19.36 -1.40 1.79
C VAL A 91 19.92 -1.99 3.06
N VAL A 92 20.62 -3.12 2.93
CA VAL A 92 21.06 -3.93 4.06
C VAL A 92 22.55 -4.22 3.96
N SER A 93 23.25 -4.09 5.09
CA SER A 93 24.64 -4.53 5.25
C SER A 93 24.74 -5.35 6.54
N ASN A 94 25.32 -6.55 6.47
CA ASN A 94 25.44 -7.48 7.61
C ASN A 94 24.09 -7.75 8.32
N LYS A 95 23.01 -7.95 7.55
CA LYS A 95 21.63 -8.11 8.00
C LYS A 95 21.01 -6.86 8.66
N GLU A 96 21.74 -5.77 8.82
CA GLU A 96 21.24 -4.53 9.40
C GLU A 96 20.67 -3.60 8.32
N LEU A 97 19.50 -3.04 8.60
CA LEU A 97 18.85 -2.02 7.79
C LEU A 97 19.66 -0.71 7.83
N LYS A 98 20.25 -0.33 6.71
CA LYS A 98 21.04 0.90 6.53
C LYS A 98 20.24 2.02 5.86
N GLY A 99 19.30 1.64 4.98
CA GLY A 99 18.51 2.60 4.23
C GLY A 99 17.34 1.94 3.51
N ILE A 100 16.64 2.75 2.73
CA ILE A 100 15.60 2.29 1.82
C ILE A 100 15.70 3.07 0.51
N ILE A 101 15.44 2.42 -0.61
CA ILE A 101 15.30 3.05 -1.93
C ILE A 101 13.87 2.76 -2.40
N THR A 102 13.19 3.80 -2.89
CA THR A 102 11.84 3.71 -3.43
C THR A 102 11.79 4.13 -4.88
N VAL A 103 10.75 3.71 -5.61
CA VAL A 103 10.47 4.19 -6.98
C VAL A 103 10.34 5.71 -6.99
N GLY A 104 9.64 6.29 -6.00
CA GLY A 104 9.52 7.73 -5.85
C GLY A 104 10.88 8.44 -5.74
N ASP A 105 11.88 7.86 -5.04
CA ASP A 105 13.23 8.43 -4.99
C ASP A 105 13.87 8.52 -6.38
N ILE A 106 13.67 7.47 -7.22
CA ILE A 106 14.22 7.40 -8.58
C ILE A 106 13.51 8.41 -9.48
N VAL A 107 12.17 8.41 -9.44
CA VAL A 107 11.35 9.33 -10.23
C VAL A 107 11.68 10.77 -9.90
N HIS A 108 11.68 11.15 -8.61
CA HIS A 108 11.88 12.52 -8.20
C HIS A 108 13.30 13.05 -8.34
N LYS A 109 14.32 12.18 -8.23
CA LYS A 109 15.74 12.63 -8.24
C LYS A 109 16.43 12.41 -9.58
N ILE A 110 15.92 11.48 -10.40
CA ILE A 110 16.58 11.07 -11.65
C ILE A 110 15.71 11.41 -12.86
N LEU A 111 14.45 10.93 -12.89
CA LEU A 111 13.60 11.07 -14.07
C LEU A 111 13.14 12.51 -14.32
N THR A 112 13.06 13.35 -13.29
CA THR A 112 12.84 14.80 -13.44
C THR A 112 13.95 15.52 -14.20
N LYS A 113 15.10 14.85 -14.43
CA LYS A 113 16.25 15.38 -15.17
C LYS A 113 16.57 14.51 -16.40
N SER A 114 15.69 13.58 -16.74
CA SER A 114 15.91 12.63 -17.82
C SER A 114 15.69 13.29 -19.18
N ASN A 115 16.56 12.95 -20.13
CA ASN A 115 16.41 13.29 -21.55
C ASN A 115 15.92 12.09 -22.36
N SER A 116 15.14 11.19 -21.75
CA SER A 116 14.57 10.03 -22.45
C SER A 116 13.71 10.48 -23.63
N PRO A 117 13.87 9.87 -24.81
CA PRO A 117 13.04 10.17 -26.00
C PRO A 117 11.63 9.60 -25.89
N LEU A 118 11.38 8.70 -24.93
CA LEU A 118 10.10 8.04 -24.75
C LEU A 118 9.02 9.04 -24.30
N LYS A 119 7.80 8.80 -24.77
CA LYS A 119 6.60 9.54 -24.41
C LYS A 119 5.75 8.75 -23.44
N VAL A 120 4.83 9.44 -22.77
CA VAL A 120 3.86 8.82 -21.84
C VAL A 120 3.09 7.68 -22.51
N LYS A 121 2.63 7.87 -23.76
CA LYS A 121 1.92 6.84 -24.54
C LYS A 121 2.70 5.54 -24.75
N ASP A 122 4.03 5.62 -24.76
CA ASP A 122 4.89 4.44 -24.97
C ASP A 122 4.98 3.57 -23.70
N LEU A 123 4.63 4.14 -22.55
CA LEU A 123 4.80 3.53 -21.23
C LEU A 123 3.48 3.31 -20.48
N MET A 124 2.43 4.06 -20.81
CA MET A 124 1.15 4.03 -20.13
C MET A 124 0.47 2.66 -20.22
N GLN A 125 -0.42 2.41 -19.28
CA GLN A 125 -1.31 1.26 -19.25
C GLN A 125 -2.67 1.68 -19.81
N PRO A 126 -3.17 1.03 -20.89
CA PRO A 126 -4.45 1.39 -21.51
C PRO A 126 -5.67 0.87 -20.74
N LYS A 127 -5.46 -0.04 -19.77
CA LYS A 127 -6.51 -0.63 -18.94
C LYS A 127 -6.41 -0.09 -17.53
N PHE A 128 -7.55 0.23 -16.94
CA PHE A 128 -7.67 0.71 -15.57
C PHE A 128 -8.98 0.24 -14.94
N LEU A 129 -8.97 0.05 -13.63
CA LEU A 129 -10.14 -0.33 -12.86
C LEU A 129 -11.06 0.88 -12.65
N THR A 130 -12.37 0.67 -12.77
CA THR A 130 -13.37 1.68 -12.48
C THR A 130 -14.44 1.17 -11.53
N CYS A 131 -14.94 2.06 -10.69
CA CYS A 131 -16.08 1.82 -9.82
C CYS A 131 -17.08 2.97 -9.95
N TRP A 132 -18.36 2.69 -9.77
CA TRP A 132 -19.37 3.73 -9.68
C TRP A 132 -19.18 4.60 -8.43
N SER A 133 -19.33 5.91 -8.57
CA SER A 133 -19.04 6.90 -7.53
C SER A 133 -19.86 6.73 -6.24
N ASN A 134 -21.04 6.09 -6.33
CA ASN A 134 -21.87 5.78 -5.17
C ASN A 134 -21.58 4.39 -4.56
N THR A 135 -20.61 3.63 -5.09
CA THR A 135 -20.24 2.33 -4.53
C THR A 135 -19.70 2.48 -3.10
N PRO A 136 -20.19 1.71 -2.12
CA PRO A 136 -19.68 1.74 -0.76
C PRO A 136 -18.18 1.35 -0.70
N LEU A 137 -17.41 2.03 0.15
CA LEU A 137 -15.97 1.92 0.20
C LEU A 137 -15.46 0.48 0.45
N TYR A 138 -16.16 -0.30 1.29
CA TYR A 138 -15.80 -1.70 1.55
C TYR A 138 -15.95 -2.59 0.29
N ILE A 139 -16.91 -2.28 -0.59
CA ILE A 139 -17.07 -2.96 -1.88
C ILE A 139 -15.95 -2.55 -2.83
N VAL A 140 -15.64 -1.24 -2.91
CA VAL A 140 -14.52 -0.74 -3.73
C VAL A 140 -13.21 -1.41 -3.32
N GLY A 141 -12.91 -1.47 -2.02
CA GLY A 141 -11.72 -2.17 -1.53
C GLY A 141 -11.70 -3.65 -1.89
N LYS A 142 -12.87 -4.32 -1.86
CA LYS A 142 -12.98 -5.73 -2.29
C LYS A 142 -12.76 -5.91 -3.79
N ILE A 143 -13.31 -5.03 -4.62
CA ILE A 143 -13.11 -5.03 -6.08
C ILE A 143 -11.62 -4.81 -6.39
N MET A 144 -10.97 -3.81 -5.80
CA MET A 144 -9.53 -3.55 -5.97
C MET A 144 -8.69 -4.77 -5.57
N GLN A 145 -9.01 -5.42 -4.45
CA GLN A 145 -8.33 -6.62 -3.99
C GLN A 145 -8.47 -7.78 -4.99
N MET A 146 -9.69 -8.03 -5.50
CA MET A 146 -9.97 -9.10 -6.47
C MET A 146 -9.30 -8.83 -7.82
N ALA A 147 -9.28 -7.58 -8.27
CA ALA A 147 -8.61 -7.14 -9.49
C ALA A 147 -7.08 -7.08 -9.34
N ARG A 148 -6.55 -7.15 -8.11
CA ARG A 148 -5.14 -6.93 -7.76
C ARG A 148 -4.63 -5.55 -8.18
N GLU A 149 -5.52 -4.56 -8.13
CA GLU A 149 -5.22 -3.17 -8.47
C GLU A 149 -5.08 -2.31 -7.22
N HIS A 150 -4.17 -1.35 -7.29
CA HIS A 150 -3.90 -0.43 -6.18
C HIS A 150 -4.68 0.88 -6.27
N VAL A 151 -5.34 1.08 -7.40
CA VAL A 151 -6.05 2.30 -7.77
C VAL A 151 -7.34 1.92 -8.51
N SER A 152 -8.41 2.70 -8.29
CA SER A 152 -9.64 2.65 -9.08
C SER A 152 -10.10 4.06 -9.41
N LEU A 153 -10.62 4.26 -10.61
CA LEU A 153 -11.28 5.50 -11.01
C LEU A 153 -12.75 5.46 -10.61
N ALA A 154 -13.29 6.62 -10.25
CA ALA A 154 -14.69 6.79 -9.95
C ALA A 154 -15.44 7.32 -11.18
N ILE A 155 -16.51 6.64 -11.59
CA ILE A 155 -17.41 7.06 -12.68
C ILE A 155 -18.75 7.50 -12.07
N ASN A 156 -19.27 8.63 -12.51
CA ASN A 156 -20.59 9.12 -12.12
C ASN A 156 -21.71 8.63 -13.06
N ASP A 157 -22.94 9.10 -12.80
CA ASP A 157 -24.13 8.69 -13.58
C ASP A 157 -24.13 9.23 -15.01
N GLU A 158 -23.32 10.26 -15.30
CA GLU A 158 -23.10 10.78 -16.66
C GLU A 158 -21.92 10.11 -17.37
N GLU A 159 -21.48 8.94 -16.89
CA GLU A 159 -20.38 8.14 -17.45
C GLU A 159 -19.02 8.88 -17.48
N ARG A 160 -18.86 9.92 -16.63
CA ARG A 160 -17.63 10.70 -16.55
C ARG A 160 -16.75 10.24 -15.40
N ILE A 161 -15.44 10.23 -15.62
CA ILE A 161 -14.46 10.03 -14.56
C ILE A 161 -14.44 11.29 -13.69
N VAL A 162 -14.81 11.13 -12.39
CA VAL A 162 -14.97 12.24 -11.45
C VAL A 162 -13.96 12.21 -10.31
N GLY A 163 -13.23 11.11 -10.15
CA GLY A 163 -12.24 10.98 -9.08
C GLY A 163 -11.41 9.71 -9.18
N ILE A 164 -10.49 9.58 -8.26
CA ILE A 164 -9.56 8.46 -8.14
C ILE A 164 -9.45 8.05 -6.67
N ILE A 165 -9.36 6.76 -6.42
CA ILE A 165 -9.10 6.21 -5.08
C ILE A 165 -7.94 5.23 -5.14
N SER A 166 -7.09 5.27 -4.11
CA SER A 166 -5.93 4.40 -3.98
C SER A 166 -5.96 3.62 -2.67
N ASN A 167 -5.09 2.61 -2.52
CA ASN A 167 -4.86 1.93 -1.23
C ASN A 167 -4.44 2.90 -0.12
N THR A 168 -3.86 4.06 -0.46
CA THR A 168 -3.56 5.14 0.49
C THR A 168 -4.83 5.73 1.10
N ASP A 169 -5.83 5.96 0.26
CA ASP A 169 -7.10 6.53 0.70
C ASP A 169 -7.90 5.49 1.49
N LEU A 170 -7.89 4.23 1.04
CA LEU A 170 -8.53 3.14 1.78
C LEU A 170 -7.99 3.04 3.21
N ILE A 171 -6.67 3.01 3.40
CA ILE A 171 -6.04 2.90 4.73
C ILE A 171 -6.37 4.08 5.65
N ARG A 172 -6.56 5.28 5.11
CA ARG A 172 -6.97 6.46 5.91
C ARG A 172 -8.39 6.36 6.45
N HIS A 173 -9.25 5.59 5.77
CA HIS A 173 -10.65 5.42 6.13
C HIS A 173 -10.95 4.07 6.80
N VAL A 174 -9.93 3.33 7.20
CA VAL A 174 -10.07 2.08 7.94
C VAL A 174 -10.64 2.37 9.34
N GLU A 175 -11.64 1.59 9.73
CA GLU A 175 -12.20 1.55 11.07
C GLU A 175 -11.70 0.30 11.80
N VAL A 176 -11.32 0.44 13.08
CA VAL A 176 -11.00 -0.68 13.95
C VAL A 176 -12.27 -1.09 14.68
N LYS A 177 -12.80 -2.28 14.38
CA LYS A 177 -13.94 -2.86 15.09
C LYS A 177 -13.44 -3.88 16.09
N ILE A 178 -13.89 -3.76 17.34
CA ILE A 178 -13.58 -4.70 18.40
C ILE A 178 -14.69 -5.75 18.43
N GLU A 179 -14.35 -7.00 18.12
CA GLU A 179 -15.27 -8.13 18.27
C GLU A 179 -14.94 -8.87 19.58
N GLU A 180 -15.90 -8.90 20.49
CA GLU A 180 -15.80 -9.68 21.72
C GLU A 180 -16.43 -11.06 21.50
N LYS A 181 -15.67 -12.12 21.68
CA LYS A 181 -16.16 -13.49 21.71
C LYS A 181 -16.13 -14.01 23.13
N LYS A 182 -17.30 -14.38 23.64
CA LYS A 182 -17.45 -15.05 24.94
C LYS A 182 -17.38 -16.56 24.70
N SER A 183 -16.38 -17.21 25.28
CA SER A 183 -16.26 -18.67 25.31
C SER A 183 -16.47 -19.16 26.75
N VAL A 184 -17.40 -20.06 26.94
CA VAL A 184 -17.64 -20.70 28.23
C VAL A 184 -16.97 -22.06 28.20
N LEU A 185 -15.89 -22.22 28.98
CA LEU A 185 -15.25 -23.51 29.19
C LEU A 185 -15.95 -24.19 30.36
N LYS A 186 -16.72 -25.25 30.09
CA LYS A 186 -17.22 -26.14 31.15
C LYS A 186 -16.18 -27.23 31.39
N SER A 187 -15.63 -27.28 32.57
CA SER A 187 -14.83 -28.44 33.00
C SER A 187 -15.80 -29.48 33.54
N SER A 188 -15.97 -30.60 32.84
CA SER A 188 -16.55 -31.79 33.42
C SER A 188 -15.48 -32.52 34.24
N SER A 189 -15.49 -32.39 35.55
CA SER A 189 -14.73 -33.30 36.42
C SER A 189 -15.57 -34.54 36.67
N GLU A 190 -15.14 -35.68 36.15
CA GLU A 190 -15.64 -37.01 36.54
C GLU A 190 -15.06 -37.38 37.92
N SER A 191 -15.54 -36.74 38.97
CA SER A 191 -15.34 -37.26 40.36
C SER A 191 -16.51 -36.82 41.21
N GLN A 192 -17.21 -37.83 41.68
CA GLN A 192 -18.33 -37.72 42.60
C GLN A 192 -17.96 -36.91 43.84
N GLU A 193 -18.97 -36.18 44.34
CA GLU A 193 -19.03 -35.47 45.60
C GLU A 193 -18.44 -34.07 45.64
N TRP A 194 -19.33 -33.11 45.59
CA TRP A 194 -19.26 -31.66 45.72
C TRP A 194 -19.40 -30.93 44.39
N ASP A 195 -20.65 -30.62 44.04
CA ASP A 195 -21.10 -29.95 42.85
C ASP A 195 -20.77 -28.44 42.87
N TRP A 196 -19.52 -28.09 42.50
CA TRP A 196 -19.16 -26.73 42.16
C TRP A 196 -18.91 -26.68 40.66
N GLU A 197 -19.94 -26.34 39.87
CA GLU A 197 -19.74 -26.00 38.45
C GLU A 197 -18.87 -24.73 38.34
N THR A 198 -17.58 -24.90 38.22
CA THR A 198 -16.67 -23.78 37.90
C THR A 198 -16.75 -23.55 36.40
N SER A 199 -17.55 -22.61 35.95
CA SER A 199 -17.56 -22.14 34.60
C SER A 199 -16.55 -21.01 34.44
N SER A 200 -15.44 -21.27 33.76
CA SER A 200 -14.49 -20.22 33.39
C SER A 200 -15.01 -19.53 32.12
N VAL A 201 -15.27 -18.25 32.24
CA VAL A 201 -15.68 -17.42 31.09
C VAL A 201 -14.44 -16.74 30.52
N LEU A 202 -14.05 -17.16 29.30
CA LEU A 202 -12.97 -16.52 28.57
C LEU A 202 -13.54 -15.46 27.61
N TYR A 203 -13.17 -14.21 27.82
CA TYR A 203 -13.46 -13.13 26.89
C TYR A 203 -12.28 -12.98 25.94
N ILE A 204 -12.48 -13.26 24.66
CA ILE A 204 -11.50 -13.04 23.61
C ILE A 204 -11.91 -11.77 22.87
N THR A 205 -11.12 -10.72 23.02
CA THR A 205 -11.30 -9.47 22.31
C THR A 205 -10.39 -9.50 21.09
N LYS A 206 -10.96 -9.39 19.89
CA LYS A 206 -10.22 -9.36 18.64
C LYS A 206 -10.52 -8.08 17.87
N GLY A 207 -9.49 -7.29 17.60
CA GLY A 207 -9.60 -6.11 16.74
C GLY A 207 -9.61 -6.52 15.27
N LYS A 208 -10.62 -6.09 14.52
CA LYS A 208 -10.72 -6.28 13.09
C LYS A 208 -10.73 -4.92 12.40
N ILE A 209 -9.92 -4.77 11.35
CA ILE A 209 -10.04 -3.59 10.50
C ILE A 209 -11.09 -3.80 9.43
N SER A 210 -11.90 -2.77 9.18
CA SER A 210 -12.93 -2.79 8.14
C SER A 210 -13.01 -1.43 7.44
N LEU A 211 -13.46 -1.44 6.19
CA LEU A 211 -13.78 -0.21 5.49
C LEU A 211 -15.24 0.15 5.73
N PRO A 212 -15.59 1.45 5.87
CA PRO A 212 -16.95 1.91 6.13
C PRO A 212 -17.87 1.70 4.92
N LYS A 213 -19.17 1.91 5.16
CA LYS A 213 -20.19 1.93 4.10
C LYS A 213 -20.26 3.26 3.35
N THR A 214 -19.38 4.21 3.67
CA THR A 214 -19.29 5.52 3.02
C THR A 214 -19.18 5.38 1.51
N PRO A 215 -19.96 6.13 0.70
CA PRO A 215 -19.85 6.09 -0.76
C PRO A 215 -18.50 6.60 -1.25
N LEU A 216 -18.01 6.05 -2.37
CA LEU A 216 -16.70 6.36 -2.97
C LEU A 216 -16.50 7.87 -3.20
N HIS A 217 -17.53 8.59 -3.69
CA HIS A 217 -17.43 10.03 -4.00
C HIS A 217 -17.11 10.92 -2.78
N GLN A 218 -17.34 10.43 -1.55
CA GLN A 218 -17.04 11.19 -0.33
C GLN A 218 -15.59 11.05 0.13
N VAL A 219 -14.86 10.06 -0.38
CA VAL A 219 -13.52 9.71 0.06
C VAL A 219 -12.46 9.74 -1.05
N MET A 220 -12.88 9.75 -2.30
CA MET A 220 -11.98 9.81 -3.45
C MET A 220 -11.25 11.14 -3.53
N SER A 221 -10.07 11.14 -4.17
CA SER A 221 -9.39 12.36 -4.57
C SER A 221 -9.98 12.91 -5.86
N ALA A 222 -10.36 14.18 -5.85
CA ALA A 222 -10.94 14.90 -7.00
C ALA A 222 -10.46 16.37 -7.00
N PRO A 223 -10.29 16.99 -8.18
CA PRO A 223 -10.32 16.38 -9.51
C PRO A 223 -9.12 15.48 -9.77
N CYS A 224 -9.23 14.57 -10.75
CA CYS A 224 -8.10 13.76 -11.19
C CYS A 224 -7.02 14.62 -11.86
N ILE A 225 -5.76 14.34 -11.56
CA ILE A 225 -4.63 15.00 -12.23
C ILE A 225 -4.30 14.20 -13.49
N THR A 226 -4.28 14.90 -14.62
CA THR A 226 -4.08 14.31 -15.95
C THR A 226 -2.72 14.68 -16.54
N ILE A 227 -2.29 13.95 -17.57
CA ILE A 227 -1.15 14.29 -18.41
C ILE A 227 -1.46 13.91 -19.86
N GLU A 228 -0.97 14.67 -20.83
CA GLU A 228 -1.14 14.34 -22.23
C GLU A 228 -0.28 13.15 -22.66
N GLU A 229 -0.81 12.28 -23.50
CA GLU A 229 -0.15 11.07 -24.00
C GLU A 229 1.18 11.34 -24.72
N ASN A 230 1.33 12.53 -25.34
CA ASN A 230 2.54 12.95 -26.02
C ASN A 230 3.56 13.68 -25.14
N SER A 231 3.28 13.86 -23.85
CA SER A 231 4.23 14.42 -22.88
C SER A 231 5.46 13.52 -22.72
N THR A 232 6.57 14.12 -22.33
CA THR A 232 7.82 13.40 -22.04
C THR A 232 7.79 12.69 -20.69
N VAL A 233 8.67 11.71 -20.52
CA VAL A 233 8.89 11.05 -19.21
C VAL A 233 9.29 12.07 -18.14
N CYS A 234 10.12 13.05 -18.49
CA CYS A 234 10.55 14.12 -17.60
C CYS A 234 9.37 14.96 -17.10
N GLU A 235 8.49 15.43 -18.01
CA GLU A 235 7.28 16.20 -17.66
C GLU A 235 6.34 15.39 -16.77
N CYS A 236 6.20 14.09 -17.04
CA CYS A 236 5.42 13.19 -16.21
C CYS A 236 6.01 13.08 -14.80
N ALA A 237 7.31 12.85 -14.68
CA ALA A 237 8.01 12.77 -13.39
C ALA A 237 7.91 14.09 -12.58
N ILE A 238 8.07 15.25 -13.25
CA ILE A 238 7.91 16.57 -12.61
C ILE A 238 6.47 16.75 -12.11
N LYS A 239 5.47 16.34 -12.89
CA LYS A 239 4.07 16.46 -12.50
C LYS A 239 3.73 15.57 -11.32
N MET A 240 4.21 14.32 -11.29
CA MET A 240 4.09 13.41 -10.15
C MET A 240 4.74 14.00 -8.89
N GLN A 241 5.96 14.53 -9.01
CA GLN A 241 6.68 15.17 -7.90
C GLN A 241 5.92 16.40 -7.37
N LYS A 242 5.46 17.28 -8.25
CA LYS A 242 4.75 18.52 -7.88
C LYS A 242 3.49 18.26 -7.06
N HIS A 243 2.77 17.19 -7.38
CA HIS A 243 1.50 16.84 -6.73
C HIS A 243 1.63 15.76 -5.65
N ASP A 244 2.84 15.26 -5.39
CA ASP A 244 3.12 14.16 -4.44
C ASP A 244 2.25 12.93 -4.69
N ILE A 245 2.19 12.51 -5.97
CA ILE A 245 1.40 11.37 -6.44
C ILE A 245 2.26 10.44 -7.29
N ASP A 246 1.85 9.18 -7.32
CA ASP A 246 2.55 8.09 -8.01
C ASP A 246 1.81 7.56 -9.25
N GLN A 247 0.70 8.23 -9.63
CA GLN A 247 -0.06 7.91 -10.83
C GLN A 247 -0.74 9.15 -11.43
N LEU A 248 -0.92 9.13 -12.75
CA LEU A 248 -1.64 10.16 -13.51
C LEU A 248 -2.61 9.51 -14.50
N LEU A 249 -3.75 10.16 -14.76
CA LEU A 249 -4.58 9.82 -15.89
C LEU A 249 -3.94 10.36 -17.15
N VAL A 250 -3.97 9.56 -18.23
CA VAL A 250 -3.43 9.96 -19.52
C VAL A 250 -4.58 10.35 -20.44
N THR A 251 -4.48 11.53 -21.04
CA THR A 251 -5.48 12.06 -21.98
C THR A 251 -4.90 12.25 -23.38
N ASN A 252 -5.75 12.09 -24.38
CA ASN A 252 -5.43 12.45 -25.76
C ASN A 252 -5.68 13.95 -26.02
N ALA A 253 -5.44 14.40 -27.27
CA ALA A 253 -5.65 15.78 -27.69
C ALA A 253 -7.12 16.28 -27.60
N LYS A 254 -8.09 15.36 -27.44
CA LYS A 254 -9.51 15.67 -27.25
C LYS A 254 -9.90 15.70 -25.76
N ASN A 255 -8.93 15.60 -24.83
CA ASN A 255 -9.13 15.43 -23.39
C ASN A 255 -9.90 14.15 -22.99
N GLU A 256 -9.95 13.14 -23.86
CA GLU A 256 -10.49 11.83 -23.53
C GLU A 256 -9.44 11.01 -22.77
N VAL A 257 -9.85 10.30 -21.72
CA VAL A 257 -8.94 9.44 -20.96
C VAL A 257 -8.63 8.19 -21.79
N VAL A 258 -7.34 7.97 -22.08
CA VAL A 258 -6.85 6.86 -22.90
C VAL A 258 -6.04 5.84 -22.12
N GLY A 259 -5.73 6.12 -20.86
CA GLY A 259 -4.97 5.21 -20.00
C GLY A 259 -4.59 5.83 -18.68
N MET A 260 -3.73 5.11 -17.97
CA MET A 260 -3.05 5.55 -16.74
C MET A 260 -1.56 5.32 -16.86
N ILE A 261 -0.78 6.14 -16.17
CA ILE A 261 0.65 5.95 -16.03
C ILE A 261 1.03 5.98 -14.55
N PHE A 262 1.83 5.01 -14.14
CA PHE A 262 2.36 4.89 -12.79
C PHE A 262 3.84 5.24 -12.75
N ASP A 263 4.34 5.65 -11.60
CA ASP A 263 5.75 5.91 -11.37
C ASP A 263 6.64 4.70 -11.71
N MET A 264 6.14 3.48 -11.46
CA MET A 264 6.80 2.23 -11.81
C MET A 264 6.97 2.06 -13.33
N ASP A 265 5.99 2.52 -14.13
CA ASP A 265 6.07 2.43 -15.60
C ASP A 265 7.19 3.32 -16.15
N LEU A 266 7.44 4.47 -15.50
CA LEU A 266 8.52 5.38 -15.88
C LEU A 266 9.91 4.76 -15.75
N LEU A 267 10.10 3.75 -14.88
CA LEU A 267 11.38 3.04 -14.75
C LEU A 267 11.79 2.29 -16.03
N LYS A 268 10.85 2.02 -16.93
CA LYS A 268 11.13 1.39 -18.23
C LYS A 268 11.94 2.31 -19.17
N SER A 269 12.01 3.61 -18.84
CA SER A 269 12.81 4.59 -19.58
C SER A 269 14.27 4.68 -19.14
N LEU A 270 14.66 3.93 -18.10
CA LEU A 270 16.02 3.78 -17.58
C LEU A 270 16.58 2.41 -17.96
#